data_a51985b89ce877e947d10e60217491e6
#
_entry.id   a51985b89ce877e947d10e60217491e6
#
_cell.length_a   1.000
_cell.length_b   1.000
_cell.length_c   1.000
_cell.angle_alpha   90.00
_cell.angle_beta   90.00
_cell.angle_gamma   90.00
#
_symmetry.space_group_name_H-M   'P 1'
#
loop_
_entity.id
_entity.type
_entity.pdbx_description
1 polymer ?
#
loop_
_entity_poly.entity_id
_entity_poly.type
_entity_poly.pdbx_seq_one_letter_code
_entity_poly.pdbx_strand_id
1 'polypeptide(L)'
;MQISKITIIISLISFILLNPSAKSSSYNRQMIDHPEWYIKITGWTIYSTWSAVAIIHHVTIENTSDIPYKDVMVRVRYYQTSAPREGTQIAQETGVLPVTLPPHSKDTYLRNGSTLGAASMFMYAKEIEVLGAVPVLR
;
A
#
# COMPACT_ATOMS: atom_id res chain seq x y z
N MET A 1 43.81 -55.45 -37.31
CA MET A 1 42.47 -55.37 -36.71
C MET A 1 42.50 -54.31 -35.60
N GLN A 2 42.08 -53.10 -35.95
CA GLN A 2 42.08 -51.96 -34.99
C GLN A 2 40.69 -51.85 -34.38
N ILE A 3 40.64 -51.97 -33.06
CA ILE A 3 39.41 -51.74 -32.32
C ILE A 3 39.35 -50.26 -31.96
N SER A 4 38.45 -49.56 -32.65
CA SER A 4 38.17 -48.12 -32.36
C SER A 4 37.53 -48.00 -31.00
N LYS A 5 38.19 -47.26 -30.10
CA LYS A 5 37.62 -46.88 -28.79
C LYS A 5 36.64 -45.72 -29.01
N ILE A 6 35.36 -46.02 -28.97
CA ILE A 6 34.33 -44.99 -28.93
C ILE A 6 34.28 -44.44 -27.53
N THR A 7 34.78 -43.22 -27.34
CA THR A 7 34.63 -42.47 -26.10
C THR A 7 33.24 -41.88 -26.06
N ILE A 8 32.37 -42.41 -25.24
CA ILE A 8 31.06 -41.86 -24.99
C ILE A 8 31.25 -40.70 -23.99
N ILE A 9 31.17 -39.49 -24.50
CA ILE A 9 31.07 -38.28 -23.62
C ILE A 9 29.63 -38.19 -23.16
N ILE A 10 29.37 -38.58 -21.93
CA ILE A 10 28.10 -38.34 -21.26
C ILE A 10 28.14 -36.88 -20.79
N SER A 11 27.53 -36.02 -21.59
CA SER A 11 27.29 -34.62 -21.20
C SER A 11 26.22 -34.62 -20.10
N LEU A 12 26.66 -34.41 -18.87
CA LEU A 12 25.77 -34.21 -17.72
C LEU A 12 25.17 -32.81 -17.85
N ILE A 13 24.03 -32.71 -18.54
CA ILE A 13 23.23 -31.48 -18.52
C ILE A 13 22.59 -31.39 -17.15
N SER A 14 23.21 -30.62 -16.26
CA SER A 14 22.60 -30.21 -15.00
C SER A 14 21.39 -29.33 -15.30
N PHE A 15 20.20 -29.93 -15.35
CA PHE A 15 18.95 -29.21 -15.27
C PHE A 15 18.87 -28.55 -13.90
N ILE A 16 19.24 -27.28 -13.81
CA ILE A 16 18.89 -26.44 -12.66
C ILE A 16 17.38 -26.24 -12.76
N LEU A 17 16.63 -27.07 -12.06
CA LEU A 17 15.22 -26.85 -11.77
C LEU A 17 15.12 -25.59 -10.92
N LEU A 18 14.96 -24.44 -11.56
CA LEU A 18 14.49 -23.22 -10.91
C LEU A 18 13.10 -23.53 -10.35
N ASN A 19 13.04 -23.77 -9.04
CA ASN A 19 11.79 -24.01 -8.34
C ASN A 19 10.93 -22.74 -8.42
N PRO A 20 9.86 -22.69 -9.23
CA PRO A 20 8.99 -21.52 -9.32
C PRO A 20 8.25 -21.23 -8.00
N SER A 21 8.09 -22.23 -7.15
CA SER A 21 7.45 -22.10 -5.83
C SER A 21 8.21 -21.21 -4.85
N ALA A 22 9.56 -21.18 -4.89
CA ALA A 22 10.35 -20.35 -3.98
C ALA A 22 10.21 -18.87 -4.28
N LYS A 23 10.12 -18.46 -5.56
CA LYS A 23 9.86 -17.07 -5.96
C LYS A 23 8.44 -16.62 -5.61
N SER A 24 7.46 -17.49 -5.78
CA SER A 24 6.06 -17.21 -5.45
C SER A 24 5.89 -16.98 -3.94
N SER A 25 6.53 -17.80 -3.07
CA SER A 25 6.39 -17.64 -1.62
C SER A 25 7.08 -16.38 -1.09
N SER A 26 8.23 -15.97 -1.64
CA SER A 26 8.91 -14.73 -1.25
C SER A 26 8.14 -13.49 -1.69
N TYR A 27 7.56 -13.50 -2.87
CA TYR A 27 6.74 -12.43 -3.40
C TYR A 27 5.46 -12.24 -2.59
N ASN A 28 4.76 -13.33 -2.25
CA ASN A 28 3.60 -13.27 -1.37
C ASN A 28 3.94 -12.76 0.03
N ARG A 29 5.11 -13.10 0.56
CA ARG A 29 5.56 -12.59 1.86
C ARG A 29 5.75 -11.09 1.85
N GLN A 30 6.35 -10.52 0.80
CA GLN A 30 6.50 -9.06 0.67
C GLN A 30 5.15 -8.33 0.65
N MET A 31 4.15 -8.89 -0.04
CA MET A 31 2.80 -8.33 -0.04
C MET A 31 2.16 -8.35 1.35
N ILE A 32 2.44 -9.37 2.15
CA ILE A 32 1.94 -9.49 3.52
C ILE A 32 2.67 -8.55 4.47
N ASP A 33 4.01 -8.50 4.38
CA ASP A 33 4.86 -7.78 5.32
C ASP A 33 4.92 -6.26 5.00
N HIS A 34 4.73 -5.90 3.73
CA HIS A 34 4.88 -4.53 3.21
C HIS A 34 3.72 -4.10 2.31
N PRO A 35 2.47 -4.08 2.81
CA PRO A 35 1.32 -3.66 2.02
C PRO A 35 1.44 -2.21 1.49
N GLU A 36 2.16 -1.34 2.21
CA GLU A 36 2.41 0.05 1.84
C GLU A 36 3.15 0.20 0.49
N TRP A 37 3.84 -0.83 0.01
CA TRP A 37 4.50 -0.81 -1.30
C TRP A 37 3.53 -1.02 -2.47
N TYR A 38 2.37 -1.60 -2.19
CA TYR A 38 1.40 -2.01 -3.20
C TYR A 38 0.11 -1.17 -3.19
N ILE A 39 -0.09 -0.38 -2.14
CA ILE A 39 -1.27 0.45 -1.98
C ILE A 39 -0.91 1.90 -2.27
N LYS A 40 -1.63 2.54 -3.20
CA LYS A 40 -1.42 3.94 -3.57
C LYS A 40 -2.71 4.72 -3.40
N ILE A 41 -2.64 5.85 -2.72
CA ILE A 41 -3.73 6.82 -2.66
C ILE A 41 -3.48 7.86 -3.74
N THR A 42 -4.36 7.93 -4.73
CA THR A 42 -4.20 8.78 -5.93
C THR A 42 -5.10 10.01 -5.93
N GLY A 43 -6.12 10.03 -5.08
CA GLY A 43 -7.02 11.16 -4.91
C GLY A 43 -7.72 11.10 -3.56
N TRP A 44 -7.88 12.23 -2.92
CA TRP A 44 -8.53 12.30 -1.61
C TRP A 44 -9.02 13.72 -1.30
N THR A 45 -10.01 13.78 -0.41
CA THR A 45 -10.50 15.03 0.19
C THR A 45 -10.58 14.85 1.69
N ILE A 46 -9.95 15.75 2.45
CA ILE A 46 -10.04 15.80 3.90
C ILE A 46 -10.55 17.19 4.29
N TYR A 47 -11.53 17.24 5.15
CA TYR A 47 -12.06 18.47 5.73
C TYR A 47 -12.20 18.32 7.23
N SER A 48 -12.13 19.44 7.95
CA SER A 48 -12.38 19.50 9.37
C SER A 48 -13.81 19.92 9.68
N THR A 49 -14.36 19.38 10.75
CA THR A 49 -15.69 19.74 11.27
C THR A 49 -15.57 20.76 12.39
N TRP A 50 -16.69 21.37 12.76
CA TRP A 50 -16.78 22.26 13.92
C TRP A 50 -16.39 21.60 15.25
N SER A 51 -16.46 20.29 15.32
CA SER A 51 -16.05 19.49 16.48
C SER A 51 -14.55 19.17 16.50
N ALA A 52 -13.74 19.80 15.65
CA ALA A 52 -12.31 19.55 15.51
C ALA A 52 -11.97 18.09 15.15
N VAL A 53 -12.76 17.49 14.29
CA VAL A 53 -12.56 16.13 13.76
C VAL A 53 -12.24 16.21 12.28
N ALA A 54 -11.20 15.50 11.86
CA ALA A 54 -10.86 15.32 10.44
C ALA A 54 -11.71 14.20 9.84
N ILE A 55 -12.33 14.49 8.72
CA ILE A 55 -13.11 13.55 7.90
C ILE A 55 -12.45 13.40 6.55
N ILE A 56 -12.14 12.17 6.17
CA ILE A 56 -11.78 11.84 4.78
C ILE A 56 -13.01 11.46 3.99
N HIS A 57 -13.06 11.90 2.75
CA HIS A 57 -14.18 11.67 1.86
C HIS A 57 -13.69 11.49 0.42
N HIS A 58 -14.33 10.63 -0.35
CA HIS A 58 -13.96 10.36 -1.74
C HIS A 58 -12.46 10.03 -1.93
N VAL A 59 -11.96 9.04 -1.20
CA VAL A 59 -10.58 8.58 -1.38
C VAL A 59 -10.49 7.59 -2.53
N THR A 60 -9.60 7.84 -3.47
CA THR A 60 -9.27 6.90 -4.56
C THR A 60 -8.02 6.13 -4.20
N ILE A 61 -8.16 4.81 -4.11
CA ILE A 61 -7.09 3.90 -3.71
C ILE A 61 -6.88 2.85 -4.79
N GLU A 62 -5.61 2.58 -5.09
CA GLU A 62 -5.16 1.54 -6.00
C GLU A 62 -4.40 0.46 -5.23
N ASN A 63 -4.77 -0.79 -5.44
CA ASN A 63 -4.05 -1.98 -4.98
C ASN A 63 -3.37 -2.65 -6.18
N THR A 64 -2.05 -2.62 -6.23
CA THR A 64 -1.25 -3.20 -7.32
C THR A 64 -0.82 -4.64 -7.05
N SER A 65 -1.18 -5.20 -5.90
CA SER A 65 -0.81 -6.56 -5.48
C SER A 65 -1.78 -7.63 -5.96
N ASP A 66 -1.36 -8.89 -5.82
CA ASP A 66 -2.16 -10.09 -6.12
C ASP A 66 -3.08 -10.50 -4.96
N ILE A 67 -2.99 -9.83 -3.81
CA ILE A 67 -3.79 -10.16 -2.61
C ILE A 67 -4.73 -9.01 -2.23
N PRO A 68 -5.91 -9.31 -1.66
CA PRO A 68 -6.78 -8.28 -1.15
C PRO A 68 -6.29 -7.76 0.21
N TYR A 69 -6.59 -6.48 0.47
CA TYR A 69 -6.35 -5.85 1.77
C TYR A 69 -7.62 -5.25 2.33
N LYS A 70 -7.62 -5.03 3.64
CA LYS A 70 -8.63 -4.25 4.35
C LYS A 70 -7.97 -3.33 5.37
N ASP A 71 -8.74 -2.36 5.87
CA ASP A 71 -8.33 -1.47 6.96
C ASP A 71 -6.97 -0.82 6.70
N VAL A 72 -6.92 0.07 5.70
CA VAL A 72 -5.70 0.77 5.30
C VAL A 72 -5.32 1.80 6.35
N MET A 73 -4.16 1.61 6.98
CA MET A 73 -3.60 2.54 7.94
C MET A 73 -2.87 3.67 7.23
N VAL A 74 -3.19 4.91 7.57
CA VAL A 74 -2.62 6.10 6.96
C VAL A 74 -2.09 7.08 7.99
N ARG A 75 -1.12 7.88 7.58
CA ARG A 75 -0.65 9.08 8.27
C ARG A 75 -1.02 10.30 7.46
N VAL A 76 -1.65 11.27 8.10
CA VAL A 76 -2.00 12.56 7.49
C VAL A 76 -1.15 13.65 8.12
N ARG A 77 -0.53 14.49 7.28
CA ARG A 77 0.22 15.67 7.74
C ARG A 77 -0.58 16.92 7.48
N TYR A 78 -0.71 17.72 8.54
CA TYR A 78 -1.47 18.96 8.55
C TYR A 78 -0.55 20.16 8.59
N TYR A 79 -0.96 21.21 7.89
CA TYR A 79 -0.20 22.45 7.71
C TYR A 79 -1.05 23.65 8.11
N GLN A 80 -0.39 24.67 8.59
CA GLN A 80 -1.03 25.94 8.98
C GLN A 80 -1.61 26.65 7.75
N THR A 81 -2.84 27.16 7.88
CA THR A 81 -3.53 27.89 6.80
C THR A 81 -3.32 29.39 6.85
N SER A 82 -2.84 29.94 7.98
CA SER A 82 -2.76 31.38 8.20
C SER A 82 -1.36 31.87 8.55
N ALA A 83 -1.07 33.12 8.16
CA ALA A 83 0.14 33.81 8.55
C ALA A 83 0.25 33.94 10.09
N PRO A 84 1.46 34.00 10.66
CA PRO A 84 2.76 34.05 10.00
C PRO A 84 3.37 32.67 9.67
N ARG A 85 2.68 31.57 9.99
CA ARG A 85 3.20 30.20 9.87
C ARG A 85 2.52 29.40 8.74
N GLU A 86 1.93 30.09 7.78
CA GLU A 86 1.32 29.43 6.63
C GLU A 86 2.29 28.47 5.94
N GLY A 87 1.82 27.25 5.63
CA GLY A 87 2.64 26.21 5.01
C GLY A 87 3.58 25.46 5.94
N THR A 88 3.60 25.78 7.23
CA THR A 88 4.38 25.01 8.24
C THR A 88 3.60 23.79 8.69
N GLN A 89 4.25 22.63 8.74
CA GLN A 89 3.65 21.44 9.34
C GLN A 89 3.47 21.64 10.83
N ILE A 90 2.24 21.48 11.32
CA ILE A 90 1.89 21.73 12.73
C ILE A 90 1.35 20.49 13.44
N ALA A 91 0.90 19.50 12.69
CA ALA A 91 0.39 18.25 13.27
C ALA A 91 0.55 17.08 12.29
N GLN A 92 0.54 15.89 12.82
CA GLN A 92 0.31 14.67 12.07
C GLN A 92 -0.55 13.71 12.88
N GLU A 93 -1.44 13.01 12.21
CA GLU A 93 -2.35 12.05 12.82
C GLU A 93 -2.31 10.74 12.03
N THR A 94 -2.52 9.64 12.74
CA THR A 94 -2.72 8.32 12.11
C THR A 94 -4.19 7.95 12.19
N GLY A 95 -4.68 7.32 11.14
CA GLY A 95 -6.05 6.85 11.09
C GLY A 95 -6.16 5.57 10.27
N VAL A 96 -7.32 4.94 10.34
CA VAL A 96 -7.63 3.74 9.56
C VAL A 96 -8.75 4.07 8.58
N LEU A 97 -8.52 3.75 7.31
CA LEU A 97 -9.56 3.80 6.28
C LEU A 97 -10.26 2.44 6.27
N PRO A 98 -11.54 2.35 6.66
CA PRO A 98 -12.29 1.10 6.72
C PRO A 98 -12.76 0.68 5.33
N VAL A 99 -11.83 0.29 4.49
CA VAL A 99 -12.05 -0.11 3.10
C VAL A 99 -11.59 -1.54 2.87
N THR A 100 -12.14 -2.17 1.83
CA THR A 100 -11.65 -3.46 1.31
C THR A 100 -11.17 -3.25 -0.11
N LEU A 101 -9.92 -3.60 -0.36
CA LEU A 101 -9.24 -3.41 -1.64
C LEU A 101 -9.07 -4.77 -2.32
N PRO A 102 -9.81 -5.08 -3.39
CA PRO A 102 -9.55 -6.26 -4.19
C PRO A 102 -8.15 -6.22 -4.84
N PRO A 103 -7.57 -7.38 -5.22
CA PRO A 103 -6.34 -7.41 -5.98
C PRO A 103 -6.48 -6.64 -7.29
N HIS A 104 -5.40 -5.96 -7.72
CA HIS A 104 -5.32 -5.24 -9.00
C HIS A 104 -6.51 -4.29 -9.24
N SER A 105 -6.94 -3.60 -8.19
CA SER A 105 -8.11 -2.71 -8.24
C SER A 105 -7.71 -1.25 -8.05
N LYS A 106 -8.51 -0.37 -8.65
CA LYS A 106 -8.48 1.06 -8.40
C LYS A 106 -9.91 1.56 -8.34
N ASP A 107 -10.32 2.09 -7.20
CA ASP A 107 -11.68 2.57 -7.00
C ASP A 107 -11.72 3.74 -6.01
N THR A 108 -12.89 4.40 -5.96
CA THR A 108 -13.18 5.50 -5.04
C THR A 108 -14.05 5.01 -3.90
N TYR A 109 -13.53 5.12 -2.69
CA TYR A 109 -14.14 4.65 -1.45
C TYR A 109 -14.63 5.80 -0.58
N LEU A 110 -15.30 5.46 0.51
CA LEU A 110 -15.70 6.36 1.59
C LEU A 110 -16.51 7.58 1.12
N ARG A 111 -17.40 7.39 0.17
CA ARG A 111 -18.24 8.47 -0.38
C ARG A 111 -19.13 9.15 0.67
N ASN A 112 -19.40 8.48 1.79
CA ASN A 112 -20.15 9.01 2.94
C ASN A 112 -19.24 9.60 4.03
N GLY A 113 -17.94 9.65 3.80
CA GLY A 113 -16.94 10.10 4.75
C GLY A 113 -16.57 9.09 5.83
N SER A 114 -15.38 9.25 6.39
CA SER A 114 -14.90 8.48 7.54
C SER A 114 -14.00 9.36 8.41
N THR A 115 -14.05 9.16 9.73
CA THR A 115 -13.24 9.91 10.69
C THR A 115 -11.77 9.51 10.61
N LEU A 116 -10.87 10.49 10.57
CA LEU A 116 -9.40 10.30 10.55
C LEU A 116 -8.70 10.72 11.84
N GLY A 117 -9.42 11.22 12.84
CA GLY A 117 -8.86 11.71 14.09
C GLY A 117 -9.11 13.19 14.32
N ALA A 118 -8.31 13.82 15.17
CA ALA A 118 -8.47 15.22 15.53
C ALA A 118 -7.96 16.16 14.44
N ALA A 119 -8.59 17.32 14.31
CA ALA A 119 -8.16 18.39 13.40
C ALA A 119 -8.44 19.76 14.04
N SER A 120 -7.84 20.84 13.50
CA SER A 120 -8.16 22.20 13.83
C SER A 120 -8.71 22.92 12.60
N MET A 121 -9.56 23.90 12.79
CA MET A 121 -10.08 24.75 11.71
C MET A 121 -8.99 25.51 10.94
N PHE A 122 -7.82 25.67 11.56
CA PHE A 122 -6.67 26.39 10.95
C PHE A 122 -5.67 25.48 10.27
N MET A 123 -6.00 24.19 10.09
CA MET A 123 -5.16 23.20 9.44
C MET A 123 -5.75 22.75 8.11
N TYR A 124 -4.87 22.44 7.16
CA TYR A 124 -5.24 21.70 5.96
C TYR A 124 -4.36 20.46 5.80
N ALA A 125 -4.93 19.40 5.30
CA ALA A 125 -4.20 18.19 4.98
C ALA A 125 -3.53 18.34 3.61
N LYS A 126 -2.22 18.18 3.56
CA LYS A 126 -1.44 18.28 2.31
C LYS A 126 -0.91 16.92 1.85
N GLU A 127 -0.60 16.06 2.80
CA GLU A 127 0.01 14.76 2.54
C GLU A 127 -0.76 13.66 3.26
N ILE A 128 -0.94 12.57 2.55
CA ILE A 128 -1.45 11.32 3.09
C ILE A 128 -0.50 10.19 2.70
N GLU A 129 -0.05 9.42 3.66
CA GLU A 129 0.92 8.34 3.50
C GLU A 129 0.29 7.03 3.96
N VAL A 130 0.42 5.98 3.16
CA VAL A 130 0.02 4.62 3.55
C VAL A 130 1.09 4.04 4.46
N LEU A 131 0.72 3.62 5.66
CA LEU A 131 1.60 2.98 6.63
C LEU A 131 1.49 1.45 6.59
N GLY A 132 0.37 0.92 6.12
CA GLY A 132 0.10 -0.50 6.06
C GLY A 132 -1.36 -0.80 5.80
N ALA A 133 -1.69 -2.07 5.77
CA ALA A 133 -3.05 -2.59 5.67
C ALA A 133 -3.10 -4.03 6.17
N VAL A 134 -4.28 -4.54 6.43
CA VAL A 134 -4.46 -5.93 6.86
C VAL A 134 -4.65 -6.82 5.63
N PRO A 135 -3.73 -7.78 5.34
CA PRO A 135 -3.93 -8.74 4.28
C PRO A 135 -5.14 -9.64 4.56
N VAL A 136 -5.95 -9.91 3.54
CA VAL A 136 -7.07 -10.85 3.63
C VAL A 136 -6.63 -12.16 2.99
N LEU A 137 -6.12 -13.06 3.81
CA LEU A 137 -5.67 -14.39 3.38
C LEU A 137 -6.85 -15.38 3.51
N ARG A 138 -7.05 -16.18 2.48
CA ARG A 138 -8.03 -17.28 2.46
C ARG A 138 -7.32 -18.60 2.74
#